data_cd9311f2d505c4bbe844ea6bac25f9fa
#
_entry.id   cd9311f2d505c4bbe844ea6bac25f9fa
#
_cell.length_a   1.000
_cell.length_b   1.000
_cell.length_c   1.000
_cell.angle_alpha   90.00
_cell.angle_beta   90.00
_cell.angle_gamma   90.00
#
_symmetry.space_group_name_H-M   'P 1'
#
loop_
_entity.id
_entity.type
_entity.pdbx_description
1 polymer ?
#
loop_
_entity_poly.entity_id
_entity_poly.type
_entity_poly.pdbx_seq_one_letter_code
_entity_poly.pdbx_strand_id
1 'polypeptide(L)'
;FQIARMFPMWMEFAPSALSIVVWVGAITAFYAASVACAQSDIKRVLAFSTISQIAFMMVALGASLPAHSSEGILDNHAQLGYMAGMFHLFTHAMFKACLFLGAGCIIHAVHSNEMSAMGGLRKYMPITHITFLICCLAIAGVPGLSGFFSKDEIITACFHYSPVLGWWMTLVAAMTAFYMFRLYYGIFWGKDNEAYVEHRPHEAPWTMTLPLIVLSAVTLVGGWIPFGHFVSAAGTAYDIHLDAQIAITSSVIALLSIGLATYIYMGKTQPVADKLEATFPRLHRWAYKRFYMDEVYQFVTHRIIFRYISRPIAWFDRHVIDGFFDFLAWGTQRLSLCIRGLQNGSVQAYAFVFAVGALLVFLIMIL
;
A
#
# COMPACT_ATOMS: atom_id res chain seq x y z
N PHE A 1 -0.40 -8.17 -6.95
CA PHE A 1 -1.25 -8.62 -8.10
C PHE A 1 -0.42 -8.84 -9.37
N GLN A 2 0.44 -7.90 -9.77
CA GLN A 2 1.28 -8.05 -10.98
C GLN A 2 2.21 -9.28 -10.90
N ILE A 3 2.85 -9.50 -9.75
CA ILE A 3 3.70 -10.69 -9.52
C ILE A 3 2.87 -11.98 -9.68
N ALA A 4 1.67 -12.02 -9.09
CA ALA A 4 0.78 -13.18 -9.21
C ALA A 4 0.32 -13.43 -10.66
N ARG A 5 0.04 -12.37 -11.42
CA ARG A 5 -0.35 -12.50 -12.84
C ARG A 5 0.78 -13.02 -13.72
N MET A 6 2.01 -12.60 -13.44
CA MET A 6 3.19 -13.03 -14.18
C MET A 6 3.84 -14.30 -13.61
N PHE A 7 3.25 -14.85 -12.54
CA PHE A 7 3.81 -15.98 -11.79
C PHE A 7 4.16 -17.19 -12.67
N PRO A 8 3.30 -17.68 -13.59
CA PRO A 8 3.64 -18.81 -14.46
C PRO A 8 4.89 -18.56 -15.31
N MET A 9 5.02 -17.34 -15.88
CA MET A 9 6.21 -16.97 -16.65
C MET A 9 7.48 -16.95 -15.79
N TRP A 10 7.39 -16.46 -14.57
CA TRP A 10 8.56 -16.39 -13.69
C TRP A 10 8.98 -17.78 -13.22
N MET A 11 8.02 -18.66 -12.96
CA MET A 11 8.31 -20.05 -12.62
C MET A 11 9.04 -20.79 -13.74
N GLU A 12 8.63 -20.56 -14.99
CA GLU A 12 9.18 -21.24 -16.16
C GLU A 12 10.51 -20.63 -16.63
N PHE A 13 10.57 -19.29 -16.78
CA PHE A 13 11.69 -18.62 -17.45
C PHE A 13 12.69 -17.94 -16.48
N ALA A 14 12.29 -17.60 -15.26
CA ALA A 14 13.13 -16.85 -14.35
C ALA A 14 12.89 -17.21 -12.86
N PRO A 15 13.07 -18.47 -12.45
CA PRO A 15 12.81 -18.89 -11.06
C PRO A 15 13.73 -18.16 -10.05
N SER A 16 14.93 -17.75 -10.45
CA SER A 16 15.83 -16.95 -9.62
C SER A 16 15.26 -15.57 -9.25
N ALA A 17 14.41 -14.99 -10.10
CA ALA A 17 13.74 -13.72 -9.80
C ALA A 17 12.78 -13.85 -8.62
N LEU A 18 12.14 -15.01 -8.43
CA LEU A 18 11.27 -15.27 -7.29
C LEU A 18 12.03 -15.23 -5.97
N SER A 19 13.29 -15.70 -5.95
CA SER A 19 14.14 -15.58 -4.76
C SER A 19 14.41 -14.11 -4.38
N ILE A 20 14.57 -13.22 -5.36
CA ILE A 20 14.68 -11.78 -5.11
C ILE A 20 13.37 -11.24 -4.51
N VAL A 21 12.23 -11.67 -5.04
CA VAL A 21 10.90 -11.27 -4.53
C VAL A 21 10.72 -11.68 -3.06
N VAL A 22 11.17 -12.91 -2.69
CA VAL A 22 11.15 -13.37 -1.28
C VAL A 22 11.88 -12.40 -0.37
N TRP A 23 13.14 -12.13 -0.66
CA TRP A 23 13.96 -11.32 0.26
C TRP A 23 13.56 -9.86 0.28
N VAL A 24 13.21 -9.28 -0.85
CA VAL A 24 12.64 -7.92 -0.91
C VAL A 24 11.33 -7.86 -0.11
N GLY A 25 10.46 -8.86 -0.25
CA GLY A 25 9.24 -8.97 0.54
C GLY A 25 9.51 -9.09 2.04
N ALA A 26 10.42 -9.99 2.43
CA ALA A 26 10.76 -10.24 3.84
C ALA A 26 11.34 -9.01 4.55
N ILE A 27 12.26 -8.30 3.88
CA ILE A 27 12.84 -7.05 4.39
C ILE A 27 11.78 -5.96 4.48
N THR A 28 10.94 -5.81 3.45
CA THR A 28 9.85 -4.82 3.42
C THR A 28 8.83 -5.09 4.51
N ALA A 29 8.46 -6.37 4.74
CA ALA A 29 7.51 -6.75 5.78
C ALA A 29 8.01 -6.35 7.17
N PHE A 30 9.28 -6.63 7.48
CA PHE A 30 9.91 -6.26 8.74
C PHE A 30 10.07 -4.75 8.91
N TYR A 31 10.54 -4.06 7.86
CA TYR A 31 10.65 -2.60 7.85
C TYR A 31 9.31 -1.94 8.18
N ALA A 32 8.27 -2.30 7.45
CA ALA A 32 6.95 -1.69 7.62
C ALA A 32 6.33 -2.03 9.00
N ALA A 33 6.51 -3.24 9.51
CA ALA A 33 6.07 -3.62 10.85
C ALA A 33 6.81 -2.82 11.94
N SER A 34 8.12 -2.63 11.80
CA SER A 34 8.93 -1.82 12.73
C SER A 34 8.48 -0.37 12.78
N VAL A 35 8.19 0.22 11.61
CA VAL A 35 7.64 1.58 11.52
C VAL A 35 6.26 1.65 12.17
N ALA A 36 5.37 0.68 11.88
CA ALA A 36 4.02 0.63 12.45
C ALA A 36 4.02 0.58 13.99
N CYS A 37 5.01 -0.09 14.60
CA CYS A 37 5.17 -0.14 16.06
C CYS A 37 5.44 1.24 16.68
N ALA A 38 6.01 2.20 15.94
CA ALA A 38 6.42 3.50 16.46
C ALA A 38 5.50 4.66 16.08
N GLN A 39 4.62 4.51 15.06
CA GLN A 39 3.75 5.60 14.61
C GLN A 39 2.68 5.97 15.62
N SER A 40 2.35 7.28 15.72
CA SER A 40 1.29 7.83 16.56
C SER A 40 -0.02 8.14 15.80
N ASP A 41 0.04 8.26 14.47
CA ASP A 41 -1.10 8.55 13.61
C ASP A 41 -1.79 7.24 13.20
N ILE A 42 -3.12 7.14 13.44
CA ILE A 42 -3.94 5.95 13.15
C ILE A 42 -3.85 5.53 11.66
N LYS A 43 -3.90 6.50 10.74
CA LYS A 43 -3.82 6.22 9.30
C LYS A 43 -2.43 5.71 8.92
N ARG A 44 -1.38 6.27 9.52
CA ARG A 44 0.00 5.82 9.27
C ARG A 44 0.24 4.42 9.79
N VAL A 45 -0.22 4.09 11.00
CA VAL A 45 -0.14 2.71 11.52
C VAL A 45 -0.81 1.73 10.57
N LEU A 46 -2.04 2.04 10.11
CA LEU A 46 -2.77 1.18 9.18
C LEU A 46 -2.10 1.11 7.80
N ALA A 47 -1.54 2.21 7.29
CA ALA A 47 -0.83 2.22 6.01
C ALA A 47 0.44 1.36 6.06
N PHE A 48 1.29 1.51 7.06
CA PHE A 48 2.48 0.66 7.23
C PHE A 48 2.12 -0.79 7.51
N SER A 49 1.04 -1.04 8.24
CA SER A 49 0.47 -2.37 8.36
C SER A 49 0.04 -2.95 6.99
N THR A 50 -0.52 -2.14 6.09
CA THR A 50 -0.87 -2.58 4.73
C THR A 50 0.39 -2.94 3.93
N ILE A 51 1.43 -2.11 3.97
CA ILE A 51 2.72 -2.40 3.32
C ILE A 51 3.30 -3.71 3.83
N SER A 52 3.29 -3.93 5.15
CA SER A 52 3.76 -5.17 5.76
C SER A 52 2.97 -6.39 5.27
N GLN A 53 1.64 -6.32 5.21
CA GLN A 53 0.82 -7.46 4.78
C GLN A 53 0.92 -7.74 3.26
N ILE A 54 1.03 -6.71 2.42
CA ILE A 54 1.31 -6.91 0.99
C ILE A 54 2.69 -7.56 0.80
N ALA A 55 3.66 -7.19 1.61
CA ALA A 55 4.97 -7.82 1.61
C ALA A 55 4.91 -9.30 2.04
N PHE A 56 4.03 -9.67 3.00
CA PHE A 56 3.73 -11.08 3.28
C PHE A 56 3.26 -11.85 2.04
N MET A 57 2.35 -11.24 1.27
CA MET A 57 1.85 -11.85 0.03
C MET A 57 2.96 -12.00 -1.02
N MET A 58 3.86 -11.02 -1.12
CA MET A 58 5.03 -11.11 -1.99
C MET A 58 5.95 -12.25 -1.58
N VAL A 59 6.22 -12.40 -0.29
CA VAL A 59 7.03 -13.51 0.24
C VAL A 59 6.39 -14.84 -0.10
N ALA A 60 5.07 -14.98 0.09
CA ALA A 60 4.36 -16.22 -0.25
C ALA A 60 4.51 -16.61 -1.72
N LEU A 61 4.28 -15.63 -2.63
CA LEU A 61 4.45 -15.84 -4.06
C LEU A 61 5.90 -16.24 -4.41
N GLY A 62 6.87 -15.56 -3.81
CA GLY A 62 8.28 -15.85 -4.07
C GLY A 62 8.76 -17.17 -3.44
N ALA A 63 8.17 -17.59 -2.32
CA ALA A 63 8.47 -18.86 -1.65
C ALA A 63 7.91 -20.08 -2.39
N SER A 64 7.09 -19.88 -3.42
CA SER A 64 6.61 -20.91 -4.34
C SER A 64 7.73 -21.32 -5.29
N LEU A 65 8.76 -22.00 -4.82
CA LEU A 65 9.81 -22.51 -5.70
C LEU A 65 9.36 -23.77 -6.43
N PRO A 66 9.77 -23.95 -7.71
CA PRO A 66 9.58 -25.21 -8.38
C PRO A 66 10.41 -26.27 -7.64
N ALA A 67 9.77 -27.24 -7.03
CA ALA A 67 10.45 -28.47 -6.74
C ALA A 67 10.87 -29.08 -8.08
N HIS A 68 12.12 -29.48 -8.19
CA HIS A 68 12.62 -30.25 -9.34
C HIS A 68 11.96 -31.63 -9.36
N SER A 69 10.69 -31.69 -9.72
CA SER A 69 10.06 -32.94 -10.06
C SER A 69 10.37 -33.23 -11.51
N SER A 70 10.96 -34.36 -11.77
CA SER A 70 11.32 -34.87 -13.11
C SER A 70 10.13 -35.07 -14.06
N GLU A 71 8.92 -34.69 -13.68
CA GLU A 71 7.67 -34.94 -14.40
C GLU A 71 6.90 -33.69 -14.86
N GLY A 72 7.46 -32.48 -14.70
CA GLY A 72 6.85 -31.24 -15.20
C GLY A 72 5.51 -30.86 -14.53
N ILE A 73 5.11 -31.53 -13.46
CA ILE A 73 3.93 -31.22 -12.65
C ILE A 73 4.38 -30.21 -11.59
N LEU A 74 3.69 -29.06 -11.49
CA LEU A 74 3.86 -28.13 -10.39
C LEU A 74 3.60 -28.86 -9.09
N ASP A 75 4.65 -29.03 -8.27
CA ASP A 75 4.52 -29.69 -6.97
C ASP A 75 3.57 -28.90 -6.06
N ASN A 76 2.93 -29.60 -5.12
CA ASN A 76 1.98 -29.01 -4.15
C ASN A 76 2.57 -27.79 -3.42
N HIS A 77 3.89 -27.74 -3.19
CA HIS A 77 4.56 -26.63 -2.55
C HIS A 77 4.59 -25.34 -3.42
N ALA A 78 4.72 -25.47 -4.75
CA ALA A 78 4.64 -24.32 -5.65
C ALA A 78 3.23 -23.72 -5.68
N GLN A 79 2.21 -24.57 -5.55
CA GLN A 79 0.81 -24.12 -5.50
C GLN A 79 0.47 -23.47 -4.17
N LEU A 80 1.03 -23.96 -3.05
CA LEU A 80 0.78 -23.45 -1.71
C LEU A 80 1.07 -21.96 -1.59
N GLY A 81 2.26 -21.50 -1.96
CA GLY A 81 2.64 -20.10 -1.83
C GLY A 81 1.79 -19.16 -2.68
N TYR A 82 1.46 -19.55 -3.91
CA TYR A 82 0.56 -18.79 -4.78
C TYR A 82 -0.84 -18.69 -4.17
N MET A 83 -1.44 -19.83 -3.81
CA MET A 83 -2.77 -19.88 -3.21
C MET A 83 -2.82 -19.09 -1.90
N ALA A 84 -1.84 -19.30 -1.00
CA ALA A 84 -1.76 -18.60 0.29
C ALA A 84 -1.65 -17.09 0.11
N GLY A 85 -0.82 -16.62 -0.83
CA GLY A 85 -0.68 -15.20 -1.14
C GLY A 85 -1.98 -14.57 -1.63
N MET A 86 -2.69 -15.24 -2.54
CA MET A 86 -3.97 -14.77 -3.09
C MET A 86 -5.10 -14.90 -2.06
N PHE A 87 -5.11 -15.94 -1.25
CA PHE A 87 -6.07 -16.08 -0.15
C PHE A 87 -5.88 -14.96 0.89
N HIS A 88 -4.64 -14.65 1.23
CA HIS A 88 -4.37 -13.53 2.13
C HIS A 88 -4.73 -12.18 1.51
N LEU A 89 -4.62 -12.01 0.20
CA LEU A 89 -5.09 -10.81 -0.49
C LEU A 89 -6.59 -10.60 -0.29
N PHE A 90 -7.38 -11.66 -0.44
CA PHE A 90 -8.83 -11.62 -0.23
C PHE A 90 -9.18 -11.27 1.23
N THR A 91 -8.67 -12.04 2.19
CA THR A 91 -8.96 -11.82 3.62
C THR A 91 -8.47 -10.45 4.09
N HIS A 92 -7.26 -10.05 3.63
CA HIS A 92 -6.69 -8.75 3.93
C HIS A 92 -7.56 -7.59 3.42
N ALA A 93 -8.10 -7.70 2.20
CA ALA A 93 -8.97 -6.66 1.65
C ALA A 93 -10.19 -6.42 2.56
N MET A 94 -10.80 -7.48 3.10
CA MET A 94 -11.99 -7.39 3.95
C MET A 94 -11.68 -6.70 5.29
N PHE A 95 -10.74 -7.25 6.07
CA PHE A 95 -10.45 -6.67 7.38
C PHE A 95 -9.74 -5.30 7.26
N LYS A 96 -8.98 -5.06 6.20
CA LYS A 96 -8.28 -3.76 6.02
C LYS A 96 -9.24 -2.65 5.63
N ALA A 97 -10.16 -2.92 4.72
CA ALA A 97 -11.21 -1.96 4.39
C ALA A 97 -12.03 -1.58 5.65
N CYS A 98 -12.40 -2.57 6.46
CA CYS A 98 -13.10 -2.32 7.72
C CYS A 98 -12.29 -1.46 8.68
N LEU A 99 -10.98 -1.75 8.86
CA LEU A 99 -10.10 -0.97 9.74
C LEU A 99 -9.94 0.48 9.26
N PHE A 100 -9.78 0.72 7.96
CA PHE A 100 -9.66 2.08 7.42
C PHE A 100 -10.98 2.86 7.49
N LEU A 101 -12.12 2.22 7.21
CA LEU A 101 -13.43 2.85 7.38
C LEU A 101 -13.70 3.14 8.86
N GLY A 102 -13.38 2.20 9.76
CA GLY A 102 -13.45 2.41 11.21
C GLY A 102 -12.56 3.54 11.69
N ALA A 103 -11.33 3.64 11.17
CA ALA A 103 -10.47 4.79 11.44
C ALA A 103 -11.08 6.10 10.93
N GLY A 104 -11.77 6.09 9.79
CA GLY A 104 -12.53 7.24 9.30
C GLY A 104 -13.62 7.67 10.27
N CYS A 105 -14.42 6.72 10.81
CA CYS A 105 -15.42 6.99 11.82
C CYS A 105 -14.83 7.62 13.10
N ILE A 106 -13.69 7.07 13.57
CA ILE A 106 -13.00 7.55 14.76
C ILE A 106 -12.48 8.98 14.54
N ILE A 107 -11.81 9.23 13.42
CA ILE A 107 -11.29 10.56 13.09
C ILE A 107 -12.40 11.59 12.96
N HIS A 108 -13.53 11.20 12.38
CA HIS A 108 -14.70 12.09 12.29
C HIS A 108 -15.24 12.44 13.68
N ALA A 109 -15.26 11.49 14.62
CA ALA A 109 -15.76 11.72 15.97
C ALA A 109 -14.80 12.54 16.85
N VAL A 110 -13.49 12.43 16.63
CA VAL A 110 -12.45 13.06 17.47
C VAL A 110 -11.80 14.28 16.81
N HIS A 111 -11.99 14.45 15.49
CA HIS A 111 -11.37 15.49 14.66
C HIS A 111 -9.83 15.51 14.69
N SER A 112 -9.20 14.36 14.97
CA SER A 112 -7.76 14.19 15.00
C SER A 112 -7.34 12.81 14.47
N ASN A 113 -6.18 12.75 13.80
CA ASN A 113 -5.54 11.49 13.40
C ASN A 113 -4.64 10.92 14.49
N GLU A 114 -4.23 11.73 15.48
CA GLU A 114 -3.26 11.35 16.50
C GLU A 114 -3.90 10.50 17.60
N MET A 115 -3.26 9.39 17.92
CA MET A 115 -3.73 8.49 19.00
C MET A 115 -3.73 9.17 20.38
N SER A 116 -2.89 10.16 20.58
CA SER A 116 -2.85 10.96 21.82
C SER A 116 -4.12 11.79 22.05
N ALA A 117 -4.86 12.12 20.97
CA ALA A 117 -6.16 12.78 21.06
C ALA A 117 -7.33 11.80 21.28
N MET A 118 -7.05 10.50 21.27
CA MET A 118 -8.03 9.42 21.44
C MET A 118 -7.94 8.83 22.85
N GLY A 119 -8.78 7.84 23.14
CA GLY A 119 -8.83 7.11 24.41
C GLY A 119 -10.25 6.92 24.87
N GLY A 120 -10.55 5.78 25.51
CA GLY A 120 -11.87 5.51 26.10
C GLY A 120 -13.04 5.39 25.12
N LEU A 121 -12.79 5.42 23.80
CA LEU A 121 -13.85 5.53 22.77
C LEU A 121 -14.83 4.36 22.72
N ARG A 122 -14.52 3.20 23.33
CA ARG A 122 -15.42 2.04 23.39
C ARG A 122 -16.80 2.34 23.97
N LYS A 123 -16.90 3.34 24.83
CA LYS A 123 -18.17 3.75 25.47
C LYS A 123 -19.05 4.58 24.53
N TYR A 124 -18.44 5.30 23.63
CA TYR A 124 -19.08 6.27 22.76
C TYR A 124 -19.38 5.69 21.37
N MET A 125 -18.57 4.72 20.93
CA MET A 125 -18.61 4.11 19.59
C MET A 125 -18.63 2.59 19.66
N PRO A 126 -19.67 1.94 20.23
CA PRO A 126 -19.68 0.50 20.47
C PRO A 126 -19.66 -0.34 19.18
N ILE A 127 -20.34 0.08 18.12
CA ILE A 127 -20.36 -0.67 16.84
C ILE A 127 -19.00 -0.60 16.16
N THR A 128 -18.44 0.62 16.04
CA THR A 128 -17.09 0.83 15.50
C THR A 128 -16.06 0.08 16.32
N HIS A 129 -16.16 0.07 17.64
CA HIS A 129 -15.28 -0.65 18.55
C HIS A 129 -15.28 -2.17 18.27
N ILE A 130 -16.45 -2.81 18.22
CA ILE A 130 -16.56 -4.27 18.04
C ILE A 130 -16.08 -4.68 16.64
N THR A 131 -16.47 -3.98 15.59
CA THR A 131 -16.06 -4.28 14.23
C THR A 131 -14.54 -4.08 14.04
N PHE A 132 -13.98 -3.04 14.63
CA PHE A 132 -12.54 -2.80 14.65
C PHE A 132 -11.79 -3.91 15.41
N LEU A 133 -12.29 -4.35 16.57
CA LEU A 133 -11.71 -5.44 17.35
C LEU A 133 -11.67 -6.75 16.56
N ILE A 134 -12.78 -7.14 15.92
CA ILE A 134 -12.84 -8.33 15.07
C ILE A 134 -11.75 -8.30 14.01
N CYS A 135 -11.59 -7.17 13.34
CA CYS A 135 -10.56 -7.00 12.31
C CYS A 135 -9.13 -6.97 12.88
N CYS A 136 -8.93 -6.43 14.08
CA CYS A 136 -7.64 -6.51 14.79
C CYS A 136 -7.27 -7.93 15.17
N LEU A 137 -8.22 -8.73 15.63
CA LEU A 137 -8.03 -10.15 15.94
C LEU A 137 -7.72 -10.95 14.66
N ALA A 138 -8.43 -10.66 13.56
CA ALA A 138 -8.19 -11.33 12.29
C ALA A 138 -6.78 -11.05 11.74
N ILE A 139 -6.38 -9.78 11.66
CA ILE A 139 -5.05 -9.42 11.15
C ILE A 139 -3.92 -9.91 12.08
N ALA A 140 -4.16 -10.01 13.38
CA ALA A 140 -3.22 -10.59 14.34
C ALA A 140 -3.00 -12.09 14.11
N GLY A 141 -3.92 -12.79 13.44
CA GLY A 141 -3.85 -14.21 13.20
C GLY A 141 -4.39 -15.03 14.37
N VAL A 142 -5.44 -14.55 15.03
CA VAL A 142 -6.10 -15.31 16.11
C VAL A 142 -6.85 -16.50 15.50
N PRO A 143 -6.70 -17.73 16.05
CA PRO A 143 -7.33 -18.93 15.54
C PRO A 143 -8.83 -18.79 15.31
N GLY A 144 -9.30 -19.36 14.20
CA GLY A 144 -10.71 -19.37 13.83
C GLY A 144 -11.17 -18.19 12.99
N LEU A 145 -10.36 -17.13 12.85
CA LEU A 145 -10.63 -15.97 12.01
C LEU A 145 -9.95 -16.06 10.63
N SER A 146 -10.45 -15.33 9.65
CA SER A 146 -9.98 -15.43 8.27
C SER A 146 -8.48 -15.15 8.10
N GLY A 147 -7.95 -14.21 8.86
CA GLY A 147 -6.52 -13.88 8.83
C GLY A 147 -5.61 -14.98 9.38
N PHE A 148 -6.11 -15.82 10.30
CA PHE A 148 -5.36 -16.98 10.78
C PHE A 148 -5.11 -17.98 9.65
N PHE A 149 -6.17 -18.46 9.00
CA PHE A 149 -6.05 -19.45 7.92
C PHE A 149 -5.11 -18.99 6.81
N SER A 150 -5.30 -17.79 6.32
CA SER A 150 -4.50 -17.28 5.21
C SER A 150 -3.04 -16.97 5.58
N LYS A 151 -2.79 -16.52 6.81
CA LYS A 151 -1.42 -16.19 7.28
C LYS A 151 -0.63 -17.45 7.64
N ASP A 152 -1.29 -18.44 8.21
CA ASP A 152 -0.67 -19.72 8.57
C ASP A 152 -0.15 -20.45 7.33
N GLU A 153 -0.94 -20.49 6.25
CA GLU A 153 -0.49 -21.04 4.96
C GLU A 153 0.72 -20.29 4.39
N ILE A 154 0.81 -18.96 4.55
CA ILE A 154 2.00 -18.21 4.15
C ILE A 154 3.22 -18.60 4.98
N ILE A 155 3.06 -18.71 6.29
CA ILE A 155 4.16 -19.09 7.20
C ILE A 155 4.61 -20.52 6.88
N THR A 156 3.69 -21.42 6.58
CA THR A 156 3.96 -22.80 6.15
C THR A 156 4.79 -22.80 4.86
N ALA A 157 4.40 -22.03 3.84
CA ALA A 157 5.18 -21.87 2.62
C ALA A 157 6.59 -21.32 2.90
N CYS A 158 6.73 -20.38 3.84
CA CYS A 158 8.02 -19.84 4.24
C CYS A 158 8.92 -20.88 4.93
N PHE A 159 8.36 -21.74 5.78
CA PHE A 159 9.12 -22.84 6.41
C PHE A 159 9.56 -23.89 5.40
N HIS A 160 8.74 -24.18 4.41
CA HIS A 160 9.13 -25.09 3.31
C HIS A 160 10.25 -24.50 2.45
N TYR A 161 10.24 -23.16 2.23
CA TYR A 161 11.34 -22.50 1.53
C TYR A 161 12.64 -22.52 2.33
N SER A 162 12.59 -22.08 3.59
CA SER A 162 13.72 -22.05 4.51
C SER A 162 13.26 -21.83 5.96
N PRO A 163 13.78 -22.60 6.94
CA PRO A 163 13.51 -22.36 8.36
C PRO A 163 13.80 -20.92 8.81
N VAL A 164 14.86 -20.31 8.27
CA VAL A 164 15.23 -18.91 8.57
C VAL A 164 14.14 -17.96 8.13
N LEU A 165 13.59 -18.13 6.93
CA LEU A 165 12.49 -17.32 6.41
C LEU A 165 11.21 -17.54 7.23
N GLY A 166 10.91 -18.80 7.57
CA GLY A 166 9.75 -19.14 8.39
C GLY A 166 9.77 -18.42 9.75
N TRP A 167 10.87 -18.49 10.48
CA TRP A 167 11.03 -17.78 11.75
C TRP A 167 11.04 -16.24 11.59
N TRP A 168 11.64 -15.72 10.53
CA TRP A 168 11.62 -14.31 10.24
C TRP A 168 10.20 -13.80 10.02
N MET A 169 9.41 -14.51 9.22
CA MET A 169 8.01 -14.11 8.95
C MET A 169 7.12 -14.32 10.17
N THR A 170 7.39 -15.34 11.01
CA THR A 170 6.72 -15.50 12.30
C THR A 170 7.00 -14.33 13.25
N LEU A 171 8.24 -13.83 13.29
CA LEU A 171 8.57 -12.61 14.05
C LEU A 171 7.77 -11.40 13.54
N VAL A 172 7.67 -11.21 12.22
CA VAL A 172 6.90 -10.11 11.65
C VAL A 172 5.40 -10.27 11.92
N ALA A 173 4.89 -11.51 11.97
CA ALA A 173 3.51 -11.79 12.41
C ALA A 173 3.29 -11.39 13.87
N ALA A 174 4.24 -11.70 14.77
CA ALA A 174 4.22 -11.27 16.16
C ALA A 174 4.19 -9.75 16.30
N MET A 175 5.04 -9.04 15.54
CA MET A 175 5.04 -7.58 15.50
C MET A 175 3.69 -7.04 14.98
N THR A 176 3.06 -7.72 14.02
CA THR A 176 1.73 -7.35 13.51
C THR A 176 0.68 -7.41 14.62
N ALA A 177 0.64 -8.48 15.39
CA ALA A 177 -0.27 -8.62 16.53
C ALA A 177 -0.01 -7.52 17.57
N PHE A 178 1.26 -7.24 17.88
CA PHE A 178 1.66 -6.23 18.85
C PHE A 178 1.20 -4.83 18.45
N TYR A 179 1.55 -4.34 17.24
CA TYR A 179 1.22 -2.95 16.88
C TYR A 179 -0.28 -2.74 16.62
N MET A 180 -1.00 -3.76 16.17
CA MET A 180 -2.45 -3.66 15.99
C MET A 180 -3.17 -3.55 17.33
N PHE A 181 -2.74 -4.30 18.35
CA PHE A 181 -3.31 -4.18 19.69
C PHE A 181 -2.83 -2.93 20.44
N ARG A 182 -1.60 -2.46 20.19
CA ARG A 182 -1.16 -1.12 20.63
C ARG A 182 -2.11 -0.05 20.06
N LEU A 183 -2.41 -0.08 18.77
CA LEU A 183 -3.35 0.84 18.12
C LEU A 183 -4.75 0.73 18.75
N TYR A 184 -5.26 -0.49 18.89
CA TYR A 184 -6.58 -0.76 19.45
C TYR A 184 -6.72 -0.23 20.89
N TYR A 185 -5.74 -0.50 21.77
CA TYR A 185 -5.77 -0.02 23.13
C TYR A 185 -5.62 1.50 23.23
N GLY A 186 -4.78 2.11 22.40
CA GLY A 186 -4.61 3.56 22.35
C GLY A 186 -5.88 4.31 21.97
N ILE A 187 -6.74 3.69 21.16
CA ILE A 187 -7.99 4.31 20.70
C ILE A 187 -9.16 4.05 21.67
N PHE A 188 -9.39 2.78 21.99
CA PHE A 188 -10.64 2.37 22.66
C PHE A 188 -10.54 2.24 24.17
N TRP A 189 -9.32 2.17 24.71
CA TRP A 189 -9.05 2.01 26.13
C TRP A 189 -8.34 3.25 26.70
N GLY A 190 -7.89 3.18 27.93
CA GLY A 190 -7.20 4.27 28.59
C GLY A 190 -8.16 5.29 29.21
N LYS A 191 -7.68 6.54 29.36
CA LYS A 191 -8.46 7.67 29.87
C LYS A 191 -9.22 8.33 28.73
N ASP A 192 -10.44 8.82 29.05
CA ASP A 192 -11.15 9.73 28.17
C ASP A 192 -10.32 11.00 27.96
N ASN A 193 -10.25 11.51 26.74
CA ASN A 193 -9.51 12.72 26.44
C ASN A 193 -10.25 13.95 27.01
N GLU A 194 -9.53 14.95 27.48
CA GLU A 194 -10.11 16.18 28.05
C GLU A 194 -10.95 16.96 27.01
N ALA A 195 -10.60 16.86 25.73
CA ALA A 195 -11.37 17.47 24.65
C ALA A 195 -12.82 16.92 24.52
N TYR A 196 -13.11 15.76 25.10
CA TYR A 196 -14.47 15.18 25.09
C TYR A 196 -15.46 15.94 25.98
N VAL A 197 -14.97 16.84 26.83
CA VAL A 197 -15.82 17.75 27.61
C VAL A 197 -16.50 18.77 26.71
N GLU A 198 -15.77 19.27 25.68
CA GLU A 198 -16.29 20.25 24.73
C GLU A 198 -17.01 19.56 23.54
N HIS A 199 -16.40 18.48 23.02
CA HIS A 199 -16.93 17.73 21.88
C HIS A 199 -17.00 16.25 22.23
N ARG A 200 -18.20 15.84 22.72
CA ARG A 200 -18.45 14.45 23.07
C ARG A 200 -18.48 13.57 21.83
N PRO A 201 -17.60 12.57 21.70
CA PRO A 201 -17.62 11.63 20.58
C PRO A 201 -18.96 10.90 20.53
N HIS A 202 -19.42 10.58 19.33
CA HIS A 202 -20.64 9.80 19.09
C HIS A 202 -20.40 8.75 18.02
N GLU A 203 -21.27 7.73 17.99
CA GLU A 203 -21.20 6.68 16.97
C GLU A 203 -21.44 7.27 15.57
N ALA A 204 -20.78 6.68 14.58
CA ALA A 204 -20.97 7.07 13.20
C ALA A 204 -22.39 6.73 12.72
N PRO A 205 -22.93 7.48 11.73
CA PRO A 205 -24.24 7.22 11.17
C PRO A 205 -24.33 5.81 10.57
N TRP A 206 -25.55 5.28 10.46
CA TRP A 206 -25.77 3.91 10.01
C TRP A 206 -25.22 3.64 8.60
N THR A 207 -25.15 4.66 7.75
CA THR A 207 -24.54 4.60 6.41
C THR A 207 -23.04 4.25 6.44
N MET A 208 -22.36 4.55 7.55
CA MET A 208 -20.96 4.19 7.77
C MET A 208 -20.83 2.89 8.59
N THR A 209 -21.71 2.67 9.58
CA THR A 209 -21.62 1.48 10.44
C THR A 209 -22.09 0.21 9.74
N LEU A 210 -23.05 0.29 8.80
CA LEU A 210 -23.49 -0.89 8.04
C LEU A 210 -22.36 -1.53 7.22
N PRO A 211 -21.56 -0.81 6.42
CA PRO A 211 -20.38 -1.38 5.78
C PRO A 211 -19.39 -2.02 6.75
N LEU A 212 -19.17 -1.42 7.94
CA LEU A 212 -18.30 -2.01 8.97
C LEU A 212 -18.81 -3.37 9.44
N ILE A 213 -20.13 -3.47 9.70
CA ILE A 213 -20.77 -4.72 10.13
C ILE A 213 -20.63 -5.79 9.04
N VAL A 214 -20.92 -5.45 7.78
CA VAL A 214 -20.81 -6.39 6.65
C VAL A 214 -19.38 -6.89 6.49
N LEU A 215 -18.40 -5.97 6.44
CA LEU A 215 -16.99 -6.34 6.28
C LEU A 215 -16.46 -7.16 7.46
N SER A 216 -16.86 -6.83 8.68
CA SER A 216 -16.48 -7.62 9.86
C SER A 216 -17.11 -9.02 9.86
N ALA A 217 -18.37 -9.14 9.40
CA ALA A 217 -19.03 -10.43 9.24
C ALA A 217 -18.31 -11.30 8.18
N VAL A 218 -17.96 -10.73 7.03
CA VAL A 218 -17.15 -11.43 6.01
C VAL A 218 -15.77 -11.81 6.57
N THR A 219 -15.17 -10.95 7.40
CA THR A 219 -13.89 -11.24 8.06
C THR A 219 -13.99 -12.44 9.03
N LEU A 220 -15.12 -12.63 9.70
CA LEU A 220 -15.35 -13.79 10.56
C LEU A 220 -15.44 -15.11 9.76
N VAL A 221 -16.18 -15.12 8.65
CA VAL A 221 -16.48 -16.34 7.90
C VAL A 221 -15.54 -16.60 6.72
N GLY A 222 -14.87 -15.58 6.20
CA GLY A 222 -14.06 -15.67 4.98
C GLY A 222 -12.89 -16.64 5.05
N GLY A 223 -12.46 -17.04 6.25
CA GLY A 223 -11.41 -18.05 6.44
C GLY A 223 -11.87 -19.49 6.19
N TRP A 224 -13.17 -19.74 6.22
CA TRP A 224 -13.76 -21.06 6.02
C TRP A 224 -14.11 -21.34 4.56
N ILE A 225 -13.92 -20.39 3.68
CA ILE A 225 -14.12 -20.56 2.24
C ILE A 225 -12.97 -21.42 1.69
N PRO A 226 -13.25 -22.50 0.93
CA PRO A 226 -12.22 -23.35 0.33
C PRO A 226 -11.54 -22.62 -0.85
N PHE A 227 -10.75 -21.62 -0.53
CA PHE A 227 -10.20 -20.66 -1.48
C PHE A 227 -9.29 -21.32 -2.53
N GLY A 228 -8.57 -22.37 -2.16
CA GLY A 228 -7.72 -23.13 -3.06
C GLY A 228 -8.46 -23.85 -4.20
N HIS A 229 -9.78 -24.06 -4.08
CA HIS A 229 -10.61 -24.60 -5.16
C HIS A 229 -10.93 -23.56 -6.24
N PHE A 230 -10.85 -22.28 -5.91
CA PHE A 230 -11.15 -21.17 -6.83
C PHE A 230 -9.89 -20.54 -7.44
N VAL A 231 -8.77 -20.60 -6.71
CA VAL A 231 -7.53 -19.92 -7.09
C VAL A 231 -6.34 -20.85 -6.92
N SER A 232 -5.79 -21.29 -8.04
CA SER A 232 -4.55 -22.08 -8.07
C SER A 232 -3.65 -21.65 -9.22
N ALA A 233 -2.35 -21.88 -9.11
CA ALA A 233 -1.38 -21.56 -10.17
C ALA A 233 -1.49 -22.51 -11.36
N ALA A 234 -1.86 -23.77 -11.12
CA ALA A 234 -1.91 -24.84 -12.11
C ALA A 234 -3.31 -25.10 -12.68
N GLY A 235 -4.35 -24.38 -12.24
CA GLY A 235 -5.74 -24.63 -12.60
C GLY A 235 -6.35 -25.88 -11.96
N THR A 236 -5.64 -26.53 -11.04
CA THR A 236 -6.11 -27.68 -10.25
C THR A 236 -6.49 -27.22 -8.85
N ALA A 237 -7.56 -27.80 -8.28
CA ALA A 237 -7.98 -27.50 -6.92
C ALA A 237 -6.87 -27.84 -5.93
N TYR A 238 -6.65 -26.95 -4.96
CA TYR A 238 -5.72 -27.14 -3.86
C TYR A 238 -6.50 -27.19 -2.55
N ASP A 239 -6.36 -28.29 -1.82
CA ASP A 239 -6.92 -28.41 -0.49
C ASP A 239 -5.99 -27.80 0.56
N ILE A 240 -6.55 -26.95 1.41
CA ILE A 240 -5.80 -26.27 2.47
C ILE A 240 -5.51 -27.30 3.57
N HIS A 241 -4.25 -27.59 3.80
CA HIS A 241 -3.79 -28.49 4.86
C HIS A 241 -3.01 -27.70 5.91
N LEU A 242 -3.69 -27.36 7.01
CA LEU A 242 -3.04 -26.69 8.14
C LEU A 242 -1.99 -27.60 8.78
N ASP A 243 -0.75 -27.19 8.80
CA ASP A 243 0.29 -27.83 9.60
C ASP A 243 0.06 -27.52 11.07
N ALA A 244 -0.35 -28.53 11.85
CA ALA A 244 -0.72 -28.35 13.24
C ALA A 244 0.43 -27.77 14.09
N GLN A 245 1.68 -28.11 13.80
CA GLN A 245 2.84 -27.61 14.54
C GLN A 245 3.06 -26.12 14.27
N ILE A 246 2.98 -25.70 13.02
CA ILE A 246 3.13 -24.30 12.61
C ILE A 246 1.93 -23.48 13.13
N ALA A 247 0.71 -23.99 12.96
CA ALA A 247 -0.52 -23.35 13.42
C ALA A 247 -0.55 -23.11 14.94
N ILE A 248 -0.14 -24.09 15.74
CA ILE A 248 -0.04 -23.92 17.20
C ILE A 248 1.06 -22.91 17.54
N THR A 249 2.23 -23.01 16.92
CA THR A 249 3.36 -22.12 17.20
C THR A 249 3.03 -20.67 16.85
N SER A 250 2.48 -20.41 15.65
CA SER A 250 2.08 -19.07 15.21
C SER A 250 0.98 -18.49 16.10
N SER A 251 -0.01 -19.32 16.51
CA SER A 251 -1.08 -18.91 17.41
C SER A 251 -0.56 -18.50 18.80
N VAL A 252 0.31 -19.33 19.38
CA VAL A 252 0.91 -19.04 20.70
C VAL A 252 1.70 -17.73 20.65
N ILE A 253 2.51 -17.54 19.63
CA ILE A 253 3.30 -16.31 19.47
C ILE A 253 2.39 -15.09 19.27
N ALA A 254 1.33 -15.21 18.47
CA ALA A 254 0.35 -14.13 18.28
C ALA A 254 -0.35 -13.77 19.61
N LEU A 255 -0.82 -14.76 20.37
CA LEU A 255 -1.47 -14.54 21.66
C LEU A 255 -0.51 -13.94 22.70
N LEU A 256 0.75 -14.38 22.75
CA LEU A 256 1.77 -13.79 23.61
C LEU A 256 2.03 -12.33 23.24
N SER A 257 2.08 -12.00 21.94
CA SER A 257 2.27 -10.63 21.46
C SER A 257 1.07 -9.74 21.79
N ILE A 258 -0.16 -10.26 21.69
CA ILE A 258 -1.37 -9.58 22.15
C ILE A 258 -1.32 -9.35 23.65
N GLY A 259 -0.97 -10.40 24.43
CA GLY A 259 -0.80 -10.31 25.87
C GLY A 259 0.21 -9.25 26.29
N LEU A 260 1.36 -9.18 25.62
CA LEU A 260 2.37 -8.15 25.81
C LEU A 260 1.84 -6.74 25.51
N ALA A 261 1.14 -6.56 24.38
CA ALA A 261 0.52 -5.29 24.04
C ALA A 261 -0.56 -4.90 25.07
N THR A 262 -1.35 -5.85 25.54
CA THR A 262 -2.35 -5.65 26.58
C THR A 262 -1.71 -5.17 27.88
N TYR A 263 -0.65 -5.84 28.32
CA TYR A 263 0.09 -5.47 29.53
C TYR A 263 0.65 -4.04 29.47
N ILE A 264 1.18 -3.64 28.31
CA ILE A 264 1.82 -2.33 28.14
C ILE A 264 0.79 -1.21 27.95
N TYR A 265 -0.28 -1.42 27.14
CA TYR A 265 -1.12 -0.34 26.62
C TYR A 265 -2.56 -0.30 27.13
N MET A 266 -3.07 -1.33 27.76
CA MET A 266 -4.47 -1.36 28.23
C MET A 266 -4.74 -0.43 29.43
N GLY A 267 -3.72 -0.07 30.16
CA GLY A 267 -3.80 0.77 31.38
C GLY A 267 -4.16 2.23 31.09
N LYS A 268 -4.66 2.92 32.13
CA LYS A 268 -4.91 4.38 32.07
C LYS A 268 -3.62 5.21 31.97
N THR A 269 -2.52 4.67 32.44
CA THR A 269 -1.16 5.22 32.32
C THR A 269 -0.29 4.15 31.69
N GLN A 270 0.69 4.55 30.91
CA GLN A 270 1.53 3.62 30.12
C GLN A 270 3.02 3.68 30.56
N PRO A 271 3.31 3.46 31.87
CA PRO A 271 4.66 3.69 32.41
C PRO A 271 5.72 2.79 31.78
N VAL A 272 5.33 1.62 31.29
CA VAL A 272 6.24 0.68 30.61
C VAL A 272 6.60 1.20 29.21
N ALA A 273 5.63 1.74 28.47
CA ALA A 273 5.88 2.35 27.16
C ALA A 273 6.79 3.57 27.29
N ASP A 274 6.50 4.48 28.21
CA ASP A 274 7.28 5.68 28.49
C ASP A 274 8.73 5.33 28.88
N LYS A 275 8.90 4.30 29.71
CA LYS A 275 10.23 3.82 30.12
C LYS A 275 11.00 3.20 28.94
N LEU A 276 10.34 2.44 28.08
CA LEU A 276 10.97 1.85 26.88
C LEU A 276 11.42 2.95 25.90
N GLU A 277 10.59 3.95 25.67
CA GLU A 277 10.95 5.10 24.84
C GLU A 277 12.15 5.86 25.40
N ALA A 278 12.15 6.10 26.70
CA ALA A 278 13.26 6.77 27.40
C ALA A 278 14.56 5.94 27.39
N THR A 279 14.46 4.60 27.39
CA THR A 279 15.61 3.70 27.37
C THR A 279 16.23 3.58 25.97
N PHE A 280 15.39 3.55 24.93
CA PHE A 280 15.82 3.37 23.53
C PHE A 280 15.44 4.55 22.61
N PRO A 281 15.79 5.80 22.94
CA PRO A 281 15.31 6.99 22.23
C PRO A 281 15.80 7.05 20.78
N ARG A 282 16.99 6.52 20.49
CA ARG A 282 17.54 6.49 19.13
C ARG A 282 16.75 5.51 18.24
N LEU A 283 16.48 4.31 18.74
CA LEU A 283 15.74 3.27 18.01
C LEU A 283 14.30 3.73 17.75
N HIS A 284 13.62 4.29 18.77
CA HIS A 284 12.28 4.87 18.64
C HIS A 284 12.27 5.97 17.58
N ARG A 285 13.22 6.92 17.64
CA ARG A 285 13.32 8.01 16.66
C ARG A 285 13.56 7.52 15.24
N TRP A 286 14.38 6.48 15.04
CA TRP A 286 14.64 5.89 13.73
C TRP A 286 13.38 5.25 13.16
N ALA A 287 12.68 4.45 13.93
CA ALA A 287 11.43 3.82 13.50
C ALA A 287 10.33 4.88 13.28
N TYR A 288 10.17 5.85 14.16
CA TYR A 288 9.21 6.96 14.02
C TYR A 288 9.48 7.80 12.77
N LYS A 289 10.75 8.10 12.47
CA LYS A 289 11.20 8.80 11.27
C LYS A 289 11.30 7.89 10.02
N ARG A 290 10.70 6.68 10.08
CA ARG A 290 10.67 5.76 8.93
C ARG A 290 12.05 5.44 8.40
N PHE A 291 13.03 5.30 9.29
CA PHE A 291 14.46 5.09 8.99
C PHE A 291 15.03 6.13 8.01
N TYR A 292 14.50 7.35 8.05
CA TYR A 292 14.89 8.47 7.20
C TYR A 292 14.75 8.21 5.69
N MET A 293 13.87 7.28 5.29
CA MET A 293 13.62 6.97 3.88
C MET A 293 13.06 8.17 3.11
N ASP A 294 12.18 8.96 3.73
CA ASP A 294 11.62 10.15 3.10
C ASP A 294 12.68 11.22 2.85
N GLU A 295 13.61 11.39 3.78
CA GLU A 295 14.72 12.32 3.63
C GLU A 295 15.65 11.91 2.46
N VAL A 296 15.90 10.60 2.30
CA VAL A 296 16.66 10.07 1.16
C VAL A 296 15.91 10.32 -0.16
N TYR A 297 14.61 10.02 -0.21
CA TYR A 297 13.79 10.30 -1.42
C TYR A 297 13.75 11.79 -1.75
N GLN A 298 13.57 12.66 -0.75
CA GLN A 298 13.60 14.11 -0.96
C GLN A 298 14.97 14.59 -1.46
N PHE A 299 16.06 14.07 -0.89
CA PHE A 299 17.41 14.39 -1.38
C PHE A 299 17.59 14.00 -2.83
N VAL A 300 17.25 12.76 -3.20
CA VAL A 300 17.34 12.28 -4.60
C VAL A 300 16.47 13.13 -5.52
N THR A 301 15.21 13.37 -5.14
CA THR A 301 14.27 14.11 -5.98
C THR A 301 14.70 15.56 -6.17
N HIS A 302 14.98 16.28 -5.07
CA HIS A 302 15.26 17.72 -5.15
C HIS A 302 16.70 18.02 -5.58
N ARG A 303 17.68 17.28 -5.05
CA ARG A 303 19.10 17.56 -5.32
C ARG A 303 19.61 16.93 -6.61
N ILE A 304 19.07 15.75 -7.00
CA ILE A 304 19.54 15.04 -8.18
C ILE A 304 18.57 15.25 -9.34
N ILE A 305 17.33 14.78 -9.21
CA ILE A 305 16.39 14.77 -10.34
C ILE A 305 16.02 16.21 -10.77
N PHE A 306 15.54 17.03 -9.84
CA PHE A 306 15.10 18.40 -10.18
C PHE A 306 16.27 19.27 -10.64
N ARG A 307 17.43 19.16 -9.99
CA ARG A 307 18.58 20.01 -10.33
C ARG A 307 19.25 19.63 -11.63
N TYR A 308 19.48 18.34 -11.88
CA TYR A 308 20.30 17.88 -12.99
C TYR A 308 19.52 17.33 -14.19
N ILE A 309 18.24 17.00 -14.00
CA ILE A 309 17.40 16.44 -15.07
C ILE A 309 16.29 17.44 -15.42
N SER A 310 15.40 17.76 -14.46
CA SER A 310 14.21 18.54 -14.76
C SER A 310 14.51 19.99 -15.15
N ARG A 311 15.45 20.67 -14.49
CA ARG A 311 15.81 22.06 -14.83
C ARG A 311 16.44 22.20 -16.22
N PRO A 312 17.43 21.39 -16.63
CA PRO A 312 17.95 21.44 -17.99
C PRO A 312 16.89 21.16 -19.05
N ILE A 313 16.02 20.16 -18.82
CA ILE A 313 14.91 19.84 -19.74
C ILE A 313 13.96 21.03 -19.85
N ALA A 314 13.54 21.61 -18.73
CA ALA A 314 12.65 22.77 -18.71
C ALA A 314 13.30 24.02 -19.33
N TRP A 315 14.62 24.17 -19.21
CA TRP A 315 15.36 25.24 -19.89
C TRP A 315 15.35 25.05 -21.42
N PHE A 316 15.65 23.82 -21.87
CA PHE A 316 15.62 23.46 -23.29
C PHE A 316 14.22 23.67 -23.89
N ASP A 317 13.19 23.22 -23.22
CA ASP A 317 11.80 23.37 -23.64
C ASP A 317 11.46 24.84 -23.86
N ARG A 318 11.71 25.71 -22.87
CA ARG A 318 11.38 27.14 -22.94
C ARG A 318 12.22 27.93 -23.93
N HIS A 319 13.53 27.63 -24.05
CA HIS A 319 14.42 28.48 -24.86
C HIS A 319 14.61 27.93 -26.27
N VAL A 320 14.55 26.62 -26.45
CA VAL A 320 14.73 26.04 -27.79
C VAL A 320 13.38 25.73 -28.43
N ILE A 321 12.50 25.00 -27.78
CA ILE A 321 11.22 24.61 -28.39
C ILE A 321 10.28 25.81 -28.48
N ASP A 322 9.95 26.42 -27.35
CA ASP A 322 9.09 27.61 -27.32
C ASP A 322 9.70 28.75 -28.10
N GLY A 323 11.02 29.01 -27.94
CA GLY A 323 11.76 30.02 -28.67
C GLY A 323 11.71 29.84 -30.19
N PHE A 324 11.73 28.60 -30.68
CA PHE A 324 11.55 28.30 -32.09
C PHE A 324 10.15 28.64 -32.59
N PHE A 325 9.11 28.28 -31.84
CA PHE A 325 7.74 28.62 -32.19
C PHE A 325 7.48 30.13 -32.12
N ASP A 326 8.04 30.82 -31.15
CA ASP A 326 7.98 32.28 -31.04
C ASP A 326 8.67 32.94 -32.23
N PHE A 327 9.81 32.40 -32.66
CA PHE A 327 10.49 32.89 -33.87
C PHE A 327 9.65 32.71 -35.14
N LEU A 328 8.99 31.56 -35.31
CA LEU A 328 8.06 31.31 -36.41
C LEU A 328 6.87 32.28 -36.38
N ALA A 329 6.29 32.49 -35.20
CA ALA A 329 5.19 33.43 -35.00
C ALA A 329 5.62 34.85 -35.33
N TRP A 330 6.80 35.30 -34.86
CA TRP A 330 7.40 36.58 -35.18
C TRP A 330 7.64 36.73 -36.70
N GLY A 331 8.22 35.72 -37.35
CA GLY A 331 8.46 35.69 -38.80
C GLY A 331 7.17 35.84 -39.60
N THR A 332 6.14 35.08 -39.23
CA THR A 332 4.81 35.16 -39.84
C THR A 332 4.19 36.55 -39.67
N GLN A 333 4.31 37.11 -38.47
CA GLN A 333 3.80 38.44 -38.17
C GLN A 333 4.53 39.51 -38.98
N ARG A 334 5.87 39.43 -39.14
CA ARG A 334 6.67 40.34 -39.98
C ARG A 334 6.29 40.23 -41.45
N LEU A 335 6.16 39.00 -41.95
CA LEU A 335 5.71 38.75 -43.33
C LEU A 335 4.32 39.34 -43.58
N SER A 336 3.39 39.14 -42.66
CA SER A 336 2.04 39.72 -42.71
C SER A 336 2.08 41.25 -42.80
N LEU A 337 2.92 41.91 -42.00
CA LEU A 337 3.09 43.37 -42.05
C LEU A 337 3.67 43.85 -43.40
N CYS A 338 4.59 43.11 -44.00
CA CYS A 338 5.12 43.43 -45.34
C CYS A 338 4.06 43.30 -46.43
N ILE A 339 3.20 42.28 -46.36
CA ILE A 339 2.16 42.02 -47.37
C ILE A 339 0.97 42.98 -47.17
N ARG A 340 0.74 43.49 -45.95
CA ARG A 340 -0.40 44.34 -45.62
C ARG A 340 -0.52 45.58 -46.54
N GLY A 341 0.64 46.11 -47.00
CA GLY A 341 0.66 47.25 -47.92
C GLY A 341 0.00 46.96 -49.29
N LEU A 342 -0.10 45.69 -49.67
CA LEU A 342 -0.79 45.27 -50.92
C LEU A 342 -2.33 45.38 -50.78
N GLN A 343 -2.86 45.39 -49.56
CA GLN A 343 -4.30 45.48 -49.24
C GLN A 343 -4.66 46.95 -48.95
N ASN A 344 -4.61 47.82 -49.95
CA ASN A 344 -4.87 49.27 -49.81
C ASN A 344 -6.33 49.65 -50.11
N GLY A 345 -7.22 48.70 -50.39
CA GLY A 345 -8.62 48.95 -50.71
C GLY A 345 -8.87 49.46 -52.15
N SER A 346 -7.81 49.64 -52.99
CA SER A 346 -7.94 50.08 -54.35
C SER A 346 -8.27 48.90 -55.28
N VAL A 347 -9.48 48.89 -55.84
CA VAL A 347 -9.92 47.82 -56.77
C VAL A 347 -9.02 47.80 -58.02
N GLN A 348 -8.53 48.98 -58.47
CA GLN A 348 -7.64 49.12 -59.61
C GLN A 348 -6.30 48.40 -59.34
N ALA A 349 -5.71 48.61 -58.17
CA ALA A 349 -4.46 47.94 -57.79
C ALA A 349 -4.63 46.42 -57.75
N TYR A 350 -5.74 45.92 -57.24
CA TYR A 350 -6.03 44.48 -57.21
C TYR A 350 -6.21 43.88 -58.60
N ALA A 351 -6.94 44.60 -59.50
CA ALA A 351 -7.11 44.18 -60.86
C ALA A 351 -5.77 44.11 -61.61
N PHE A 352 -4.87 45.13 -61.39
CA PHE A 352 -3.55 45.12 -61.93
C PHE A 352 -2.69 43.93 -61.45
N VAL A 353 -2.65 43.71 -60.17
CA VAL A 353 -1.89 42.57 -59.57
C VAL A 353 -2.44 41.21 -60.07
N PHE A 354 -3.76 41.07 -60.19
CA PHE A 354 -4.39 39.89 -60.76
C PHE A 354 -3.97 39.66 -62.22
N ALA A 355 -4.00 40.72 -63.06
CA ALA A 355 -3.63 40.62 -64.47
C ALA A 355 -2.14 40.26 -64.65
N VAL A 356 -1.25 40.89 -63.85
CA VAL A 356 0.18 40.53 -63.82
C VAL A 356 0.41 39.09 -63.36
N GLY A 357 -0.28 38.62 -62.31
CA GLY A 357 -0.20 37.23 -61.84
C GLY A 357 -0.67 36.23 -62.87
N ALA A 358 -1.77 36.50 -63.53
CA ALA A 358 -2.28 35.65 -64.60
C ALA A 358 -1.30 35.58 -65.82
N LEU A 359 -0.70 36.70 -66.19
CA LEU A 359 0.30 36.77 -67.23
C LEU A 359 1.58 36.00 -66.87
N LEU A 360 2.03 36.08 -65.62
CA LEU A 360 3.18 35.30 -65.15
C LEU A 360 2.89 33.79 -65.17
N VAL A 361 1.74 33.36 -64.69
CA VAL A 361 1.35 31.93 -64.76
C VAL A 361 1.29 31.48 -66.21
N PHE A 362 0.72 32.26 -67.11
CA PHE A 362 0.67 31.95 -68.54
C PHE A 362 2.07 31.82 -69.16
N LEU A 363 2.98 32.71 -68.83
CA LEU A 363 4.39 32.64 -69.27
C LEU A 363 5.11 31.40 -68.77
N ILE A 364 4.89 30.99 -67.52
CA ILE A 364 5.47 29.77 -66.92
C ILE A 364 4.92 28.51 -67.57
N MET A 365 3.68 28.51 -68.04
CA MET A 365 3.08 27.38 -68.73
C MET A 365 3.52 27.24 -70.20
N ILE A 366 4.10 28.31 -70.82
CA ILE A 366 4.60 28.28 -72.24
C ILE A 366 6.11 27.98 -72.26
N LEU A 367 6.84 28.25 -71.20
CA LEU A 367 8.25 27.88 -71.02
C LEU A 367 8.38 26.44 -70.56
#